data_552408eee9e8a8661db49b20a51eabd8
#
_entry.id   552408eee9e8a8661db49b20a51eabd8
#
_cell.length_a   1.000
_cell.length_b   1.000
_cell.length_c   1.000
_cell.angle_alpha   90.00
_cell.angle_beta   90.00
_cell.angle_gamma   90.00
#
_symmetry.space_group_name_H-M   'P 1'
#
loop_
_entity.id
_entity.type
_entity.pdbx_description
1 polymer ?
#
loop_
_entity_poly.entity_id
_entity_poly.type
_entity_poly.pdbx_seq_one_letter_code
_entity_poly.pdbx_strand_id
1 'polypeptide(L)'
;QAELIKKKKLAGIGFEVGTRRVYPEGRLASQVLGFVNHEGKGVYGFEQANDRTLSGRDGMLKTVTDARDVPLTIGDKNVRQPAVNGQSIVLTIDRNIQAQVESALEAGAKRSKATRASAIVMEPSTGKVLAMANMPTYDPSNINTSDVSVFNNDTISHPYEAGSDVKTFTVATGIDKGVISPQSTYNNTGKIKVEDITINNASKNSFLNGDITMQTALNWSLNTGMVTIAQLLGNGSYITRGARDTIYDYFYNRFRLGQLTGIELANEAGGTVISPAQQ
;
A
#
# COMPACT_ATOMS: atom_id res chain seq x y z
N GLN A 1 -5.84 37.23 -10.61
CA GLN A 1 -6.12 38.11 -9.45
C GLN A 1 -4.89 38.97 -9.10
N ALA A 2 -3.69 38.41 -8.99
CA ALA A 2 -2.47 39.14 -8.65
C ALA A 2 -2.19 40.31 -9.63
N GLU A 3 -2.35 40.11 -10.95
CA GLU A 3 -2.19 41.14 -11.96
C GLU A 3 -3.20 42.30 -11.82
N LEU A 4 -4.44 42.02 -11.42
CA LEU A 4 -5.45 43.06 -11.16
C LEU A 4 -5.11 43.90 -9.93
N ILE A 5 -4.53 43.26 -8.89
CA ILE A 5 -4.10 43.97 -7.67
C ILE A 5 -2.85 44.79 -7.95
N LYS A 6 -1.86 44.23 -8.70
CA LYS A 6 -0.67 44.98 -9.13
C LYS A 6 -1.01 46.25 -9.86
N LYS A 7 -2.02 46.21 -10.77
CA LYS A 7 -2.49 47.38 -11.51
C LYS A 7 -3.06 48.49 -10.62
N LYS A 8 -3.59 48.15 -9.43
CA LYS A 8 -4.13 49.14 -8.49
C LYS A 8 -3.06 49.86 -7.67
N LYS A 9 -1.77 49.42 -7.73
CA LYS A 9 -0.62 50.07 -7.05
C LYS A 9 -0.90 50.40 -5.57
N LEU A 10 -1.53 49.49 -4.86
CA LEU A 10 -1.88 49.67 -3.45
C LEU A 10 -0.62 49.70 -2.59
N ALA A 11 -0.48 50.75 -1.76
CA ALA A 11 0.66 50.84 -0.82
C ALA A 11 0.58 49.73 0.25
N GLY A 12 1.73 49.15 0.60
CA GLY A 12 1.84 48.08 1.60
C GLY A 12 1.53 46.68 1.08
N ILE A 13 1.23 46.51 -0.23
CA ILE A 13 1.04 45.18 -0.84
C ILE A 13 2.26 44.81 -1.64
N GLY A 14 2.96 43.77 -1.21
CA GLY A 14 4.04 43.10 -1.94
C GLY A 14 3.54 41.86 -2.66
N PHE A 15 4.30 41.40 -3.65
CA PHE A 15 4.04 40.17 -4.39
C PHE A 15 5.30 39.32 -4.38
N GLU A 16 5.15 38.09 -3.95
CA GLU A 16 6.20 37.08 -4.04
C GLU A 16 5.82 36.05 -5.11
N VAL A 17 6.79 35.63 -5.90
CA VAL A 17 6.59 34.60 -6.91
C VAL A 17 6.79 33.25 -6.27
N GLY A 18 5.72 32.46 -6.22
CA GLY A 18 5.75 31.09 -5.70
C GLY A 18 5.46 30.06 -6.78
N THR A 19 5.83 28.82 -6.53
CA THR A 19 5.46 27.66 -7.33
C THR A 19 4.23 26.98 -6.74
N ARG A 20 3.39 26.43 -7.60
CA ARG A 20 2.22 25.65 -7.18
C ARG A 20 2.21 24.30 -7.90
N ARG A 21 2.02 23.22 -7.16
CA ARG A 21 1.80 21.90 -7.73
C ARG A 21 0.42 21.84 -8.39
N VAL A 22 0.35 21.28 -9.57
CA VAL A 22 -0.88 21.12 -10.35
C VAL A 22 -1.12 19.63 -10.57
N TYR A 23 -2.36 19.19 -10.37
CA TYR A 23 -2.80 17.80 -10.54
C TYR A 23 -3.83 17.77 -11.71
N PRO A 24 -3.37 17.61 -12.98
CA PRO A 24 -4.23 17.73 -14.15
C PRO A 24 -5.36 16.69 -14.19
N GLU A 25 -5.12 15.51 -13.60
CA GLU A 25 -6.08 14.41 -13.54
C GLU A 25 -7.03 14.49 -12.34
N GLY A 26 -6.97 15.58 -11.55
CA GLY A 26 -7.83 15.79 -10.40
C GLY A 26 -7.64 14.71 -9.34
N ARG A 27 -8.69 13.95 -9.03
CA ARG A 27 -8.70 12.92 -7.97
C ARG A 27 -8.01 11.60 -8.35
N LEU A 28 -7.71 11.40 -9.64
CA LEU A 28 -7.13 10.14 -10.11
C LEU A 28 -5.80 9.86 -9.41
N ALA A 29 -5.66 8.66 -8.84
CA ALA A 29 -4.48 8.19 -8.10
C ALA A 29 -4.04 9.11 -6.95
N SER A 30 -4.97 9.86 -6.34
CA SER A 30 -4.63 10.87 -5.32
C SER A 30 -3.82 10.31 -4.14
N GLN A 31 -4.18 9.12 -3.61
CA GLN A 31 -3.43 8.49 -2.52
C GLN A 31 -2.07 7.93 -2.97
N VAL A 32 -1.92 7.59 -4.26
CA VAL A 32 -0.62 7.19 -4.82
C VAL A 32 0.28 8.39 -4.97
N LEU A 33 -0.23 9.47 -5.53
CA LEU A 33 0.54 10.69 -5.76
C LEU A 33 0.87 11.41 -4.45
N GLY A 34 -0.11 11.55 -3.56
CA GLY A 34 -0.01 12.48 -2.45
C GLY A 34 -0.25 13.92 -2.91
N PHE A 35 0.24 14.88 -2.14
CA PHE A 35 0.13 16.29 -2.50
C PHE A 35 1.32 17.09 -1.95
N VAL A 36 1.48 18.32 -2.45
CA VAL A 36 2.46 19.29 -1.97
C VAL A 36 1.72 20.34 -1.15
N ASN A 37 2.19 20.59 0.07
CA ASN A 37 1.60 21.57 0.98
C ASN A 37 1.96 23.02 0.60
N HIS A 38 1.47 23.98 1.35
CA HIS A 38 1.74 25.41 1.12
C HIS A 38 3.22 25.81 1.29
N GLU A 39 4.00 25.01 2.01
CA GLU A 39 5.44 25.21 2.20
C GLU A 39 6.27 24.60 1.06
N GLY A 40 5.62 24.00 0.05
CA GLY A 40 6.31 23.34 -1.06
C GLY A 40 6.84 21.95 -0.75
N LYS A 41 6.43 21.33 0.38
CA LYS A 41 6.83 19.99 0.78
C LYS A 41 5.82 18.94 0.35
N GLY A 42 6.31 17.83 -0.17
CA GLY A 42 5.52 16.65 -0.46
C GLY A 42 4.96 16.01 0.82
N VAL A 43 3.66 15.68 0.80
CA VAL A 43 2.94 15.09 1.93
C VAL A 43 2.12 13.92 1.41
N TYR A 44 2.24 12.77 2.09
CA TYR A 44 1.67 11.49 1.68
C TYR A 44 2.16 10.98 0.32
N GLY A 45 1.87 9.73 0.03
CA GLY A 45 2.12 9.08 -1.25
C GLY A 45 3.53 9.27 -1.80
N PHE A 46 3.60 9.39 -3.10
CA PHE A 46 4.83 9.54 -3.86
C PHE A 46 5.52 10.89 -3.64
N GLU A 47 4.74 11.97 -3.52
CA GLU A 47 5.27 13.31 -3.26
C GLU A 47 6.07 13.35 -1.95
N GLN A 48 5.59 12.70 -0.89
CA GLN A 48 6.32 12.62 0.38
C GLN A 48 7.57 11.72 0.28
N ALA A 49 7.42 10.53 -0.31
CA ALA A 49 8.52 9.57 -0.41
C ALA A 49 9.69 10.10 -1.24
N ASN A 50 9.40 10.91 -2.25
CA ASN A 50 10.36 11.41 -3.22
C ASN A 50 10.54 12.94 -3.19
N ASP A 51 10.11 13.60 -2.12
CA ASP A 51 10.14 15.05 -1.98
C ASP A 51 11.52 15.63 -2.33
N ARG A 52 12.59 15.06 -1.78
CA ARG A 52 13.97 15.51 -2.03
C ARG A 52 14.38 15.43 -3.51
N THR A 53 13.86 14.46 -4.24
CA THR A 53 14.16 14.27 -5.67
C THR A 53 13.35 15.22 -6.54
N LEU A 54 12.07 15.43 -6.15
CA LEU A 54 11.11 16.22 -6.91
C LEU A 54 11.30 17.72 -6.70
N SER A 55 11.63 18.18 -5.49
CA SER A 55 11.72 19.61 -5.16
C SER A 55 12.99 20.30 -5.67
N GLY A 56 14.09 19.55 -5.91
CA GLY A 56 15.37 20.13 -6.31
C GLY A 56 16.06 20.89 -5.17
N ARG A 57 16.78 21.94 -5.51
CA ARG A 57 17.44 22.84 -4.54
C ARG A 57 17.27 24.28 -4.96
N ASP A 58 16.88 25.13 -4.01
CA ASP A 58 16.83 26.57 -4.24
C ASP A 58 18.21 27.14 -4.48
N GLY A 59 18.27 28.16 -5.33
CA GLY A 59 19.46 28.96 -5.52
C GLY A 59 19.68 29.90 -4.32
N MET A 60 20.91 30.28 -4.11
CA MET A 60 21.28 31.26 -3.08
C MET A 60 22.08 32.40 -3.70
N LEU A 61 21.66 33.63 -3.43
CA LEU A 61 22.43 34.82 -3.71
C LEU A 61 22.78 35.49 -2.37
N LYS A 62 24.04 35.38 -1.97
CA LYS A 62 24.57 36.13 -0.84
C LYS A 62 25.40 37.28 -1.38
N THR A 63 24.99 38.48 -1.09
CA THR A 63 25.67 39.71 -1.53
C THR A 63 25.81 40.68 -0.37
N VAL A 64 26.79 41.58 -0.46
CA VAL A 64 26.90 42.71 0.45
C VAL A 64 26.13 43.86 -0.16
N THR A 65 25.24 44.47 0.61
CA THR A 65 24.42 45.62 0.18
C THR A 65 24.87 46.88 0.91
N ASP A 66 24.61 48.04 0.34
CA ASP A 66 24.67 49.31 1.03
C ASP A 66 23.48 49.52 1.99
N ALA A 67 23.44 50.66 2.66
CA ALA A 67 22.37 51.04 3.59
C ALA A 67 20.98 51.18 2.91
N ARG A 68 20.91 51.09 1.59
CA ARG A 68 19.66 51.17 0.78
C ARG A 68 19.35 49.85 0.11
N ASP A 69 19.96 48.74 0.56
CA ASP A 69 19.82 47.39 0.00
C ASP A 69 20.26 47.25 -1.47
N VAL A 70 21.09 48.16 -1.97
CA VAL A 70 21.67 48.04 -3.30
C VAL A 70 22.91 47.14 -3.26
N PRO A 71 22.95 46.06 -4.08
CA PRO A 71 24.09 45.14 -4.12
C PRO A 71 25.37 45.87 -4.50
N LEU A 72 26.41 45.76 -3.65
CA LEU A 72 27.72 46.28 -3.94
C LEU A 72 28.47 45.29 -4.82
N THR A 73 28.91 45.74 -5.98
CA THR A 73 29.69 44.93 -6.93
C THR A 73 31.19 44.82 -6.54
N ILE A 74 31.58 45.40 -5.42
CA ILE A 74 32.98 45.47 -4.98
C ILE A 74 33.25 44.37 -3.94
N GLY A 75 34.08 43.38 -4.29
CA GLY A 75 34.63 42.34 -3.42
C GLY A 75 34.27 40.92 -3.79
N ASP A 76 35.22 39.98 -3.58
CA ASP A 76 35.10 38.53 -3.82
C ASP A 76 34.11 37.80 -2.89
N LYS A 77 33.21 38.51 -2.19
CA LYS A 77 32.30 37.96 -1.17
C LYS A 77 30.90 37.65 -1.70
N ASN A 78 30.61 37.89 -2.98
CA ASN A 78 29.34 37.58 -3.54
C ASN A 78 29.27 36.07 -3.89
N VAL A 79 28.48 35.32 -3.14
CA VAL A 79 28.23 33.89 -3.41
C VAL A 79 26.94 33.77 -4.21
N ARG A 80 27.05 33.26 -5.42
CA ARG A 80 25.89 32.91 -6.25
C ARG A 80 25.85 31.39 -6.44
N GLN A 81 24.87 30.75 -5.86
CA GLN A 81 24.60 29.35 -6.07
C GLN A 81 23.36 29.23 -6.96
N PRO A 82 23.43 28.65 -8.15
CA PRO A 82 22.27 28.52 -9.02
C PRO A 82 21.29 27.53 -8.43
N ALA A 83 19.99 27.72 -8.68
CA ALA A 83 18.97 26.75 -8.38
C ALA A 83 19.18 25.48 -9.23
N VAL A 84 18.87 24.33 -8.64
CA VAL A 84 18.90 23.03 -9.32
C VAL A 84 17.48 22.49 -9.36
N ASN A 85 16.95 22.30 -10.56
CA ASN A 85 15.60 21.75 -10.74
C ASN A 85 15.49 20.33 -10.18
N GLY A 86 14.32 19.99 -9.67
CA GLY A 86 13.97 18.63 -9.32
C GLY A 86 13.91 17.72 -10.55
N GLN A 87 13.90 16.42 -10.31
CA GLN A 87 13.84 15.41 -11.36
C GLN A 87 12.39 15.07 -11.70
N SER A 88 12.16 14.75 -12.97
CA SER A 88 10.89 14.14 -13.40
C SER A 88 10.94 12.64 -13.20
N ILE A 89 9.83 12.06 -12.75
CA ILE A 89 9.72 10.62 -12.48
C ILE A 89 8.51 10.08 -13.25
N VAL A 90 8.68 8.88 -13.81
CA VAL A 90 7.62 8.15 -14.51
C VAL A 90 7.21 6.97 -13.64
N LEU A 91 5.94 6.91 -13.25
CA LEU A 91 5.37 5.83 -12.47
C LEU A 91 4.96 4.66 -13.37
N THR A 92 4.86 3.47 -12.80
CA THR A 92 4.31 2.28 -13.47
C THR A 92 2.78 2.29 -13.55
N ILE A 93 2.13 3.22 -12.87
CA ILE A 93 0.68 3.37 -12.87
C ILE A 93 0.19 3.66 -14.31
N ASP A 94 -0.70 2.80 -14.81
CA ASP A 94 -1.39 3.03 -16.07
C ASP A 94 -2.65 3.85 -15.82
N ARG A 95 -2.74 5.00 -16.49
CA ARG A 95 -3.85 5.95 -16.31
C ARG A 95 -5.22 5.34 -16.58
N ASN A 96 -5.33 4.50 -17.60
CA ASN A 96 -6.62 3.91 -18.00
C ASN A 96 -7.03 2.79 -17.04
N ILE A 97 -6.07 1.93 -16.64
CA ILE A 97 -6.30 0.87 -15.65
C ILE A 97 -6.68 1.51 -14.31
N GLN A 98 -5.94 2.53 -13.87
CA GLN A 98 -6.24 3.26 -12.63
C GLN A 98 -7.67 3.81 -12.61
N ALA A 99 -8.08 4.50 -13.68
CA ALA A 99 -9.42 5.08 -13.78
C ALA A 99 -10.53 4.00 -13.74
N GLN A 100 -10.31 2.87 -14.42
CA GLN A 100 -11.26 1.74 -14.40
C GLN A 100 -11.34 1.10 -13.02
N VAL A 101 -10.22 0.91 -12.35
CA VAL A 101 -10.15 0.33 -11.00
C VAL A 101 -10.85 1.24 -9.99
N GLU A 102 -10.59 2.54 -10.01
CA GLU A 102 -11.28 3.50 -9.13
C GLU A 102 -12.79 3.48 -9.34
N SER A 103 -13.24 3.51 -10.60
CA SER A 103 -14.67 3.45 -10.94
C SER A 103 -15.32 2.14 -10.47
N ALA A 104 -14.66 1.00 -10.71
CA ALA A 104 -15.16 -0.31 -10.29
C ALA A 104 -15.21 -0.43 -8.74
N LEU A 105 -14.17 0.09 -8.06
CA LEU A 105 -14.07 0.09 -6.61
C LEU A 105 -15.18 0.94 -5.97
N GLU A 106 -15.42 2.14 -6.48
CA GLU A 106 -16.49 3.03 -6.03
C GLU A 106 -17.86 2.36 -6.21
N ALA A 107 -18.13 1.79 -7.40
CA ALA A 107 -19.37 1.09 -7.67
C ALA A 107 -19.55 -0.15 -6.76
N GLY A 108 -18.48 -0.91 -6.51
CA GLY A 108 -18.45 -2.05 -5.61
C GLY A 108 -18.76 -1.67 -4.16
N ALA A 109 -18.06 -0.68 -3.64
CA ALA A 109 -18.25 -0.17 -2.29
C ALA A 109 -19.67 0.35 -2.07
N LYS A 110 -20.23 1.08 -3.05
CA LYS A 110 -21.60 1.57 -3.00
C LYS A 110 -22.62 0.42 -2.94
N ARG A 111 -22.43 -0.64 -3.76
CA ARG A 111 -23.33 -1.82 -3.75
C ARG A 111 -23.27 -2.57 -2.41
N SER A 112 -22.08 -2.76 -1.87
CA SER A 112 -21.87 -3.49 -0.61
C SER A 112 -22.10 -2.62 0.63
N LYS A 113 -22.35 -1.31 0.47
CA LYS A 113 -22.42 -0.33 1.55
C LYS A 113 -21.13 -0.28 2.39
N ALA A 114 -20.00 -0.57 1.77
CA ALA A 114 -18.70 -0.48 2.42
C ALA A 114 -18.29 0.98 2.62
N THR A 115 -17.75 1.31 3.78
CA THR A 115 -17.26 2.65 4.11
C THR A 115 -15.82 2.86 3.62
N ARG A 116 -15.05 1.78 3.46
CA ARG A 116 -13.68 1.76 2.93
C ARG A 116 -13.52 0.59 1.97
N ALA A 117 -12.72 0.79 0.95
CA ALA A 117 -12.37 -0.25 0.00
C ALA A 117 -11.02 0.07 -0.64
N SER A 118 -10.24 -0.95 -0.97
CA SER A 118 -8.93 -0.81 -1.60
C SER A 118 -8.73 -1.86 -2.67
N ALA A 119 -7.95 -1.53 -3.70
CA ALA A 119 -7.61 -2.45 -4.78
C ALA A 119 -6.20 -2.14 -5.31
N ILE A 120 -5.47 -3.20 -5.66
CA ILE A 120 -4.18 -3.13 -6.34
C ILE A 120 -4.25 -3.99 -7.60
N VAL A 121 -3.73 -3.47 -8.71
CA VAL A 121 -3.49 -4.23 -9.94
C VAL A 121 -2.00 -4.28 -10.19
N MET A 122 -1.45 -5.47 -10.25
CA MET A 122 -0.02 -5.69 -10.42
C MET A 122 0.24 -6.68 -11.57
N GLU A 123 1.29 -6.47 -12.30
CA GLU A 123 1.82 -7.41 -13.29
C GLU A 123 2.74 -8.41 -12.58
N PRO A 124 2.34 -9.70 -12.43
CA PRO A 124 3.11 -10.64 -11.61
C PRO A 124 4.51 -10.94 -12.13
N SER A 125 4.71 -10.87 -13.46
CA SER A 125 5.98 -11.19 -14.11
C SER A 125 7.08 -10.15 -13.85
N THR A 126 6.70 -8.90 -13.57
CA THR A 126 7.63 -7.78 -13.41
C THR A 126 7.56 -7.14 -12.04
N GLY A 127 6.46 -7.37 -11.29
CA GLY A 127 6.16 -6.69 -10.04
C GLY A 127 5.66 -5.25 -10.21
N LYS A 128 5.45 -4.77 -11.45
CA LYS A 128 4.93 -3.43 -11.69
C LYS A 128 3.52 -3.27 -11.15
N VAL A 129 3.31 -2.24 -10.33
CA VAL A 129 1.97 -1.84 -9.91
C VAL A 129 1.37 -0.95 -11.00
N LEU A 130 0.29 -1.42 -11.61
CA LEU A 130 -0.40 -0.75 -12.71
C LEU A 130 -1.55 0.14 -12.23
N ALA A 131 -2.15 -0.20 -11.09
CA ALA A 131 -3.15 0.62 -10.42
C ALA A 131 -3.16 0.36 -8.91
N MET A 132 -3.50 1.38 -8.15
CA MET A 132 -3.64 1.32 -6.70
C MET A 132 -4.71 2.33 -6.28
N ALA A 133 -5.86 1.83 -5.86
CA ALA A 133 -7.05 2.64 -5.61
C ALA A 133 -7.59 2.43 -4.19
N ASN A 134 -8.09 3.49 -3.62
CA ASN A 134 -8.73 3.48 -2.31
C ASN A 134 -10.03 4.30 -2.32
N MET A 135 -10.95 3.92 -1.45
CA MET A 135 -12.18 4.63 -1.20
C MET A 135 -12.41 4.80 0.31
N PRO A 136 -12.76 5.99 0.78
CA PRO A 136 -12.93 7.25 0.04
C PRO A 136 -11.62 7.83 -0.49
N THR A 137 -11.72 8.72 -1.49
CA THR A 137 -10.60 9.43 -2.10
C THR A 137 -10.74 10.94 -1.91
N TYR A 138 -9.74 11.73 -2.31
CA TYR A 138 -9.73 13.18 -2.15
C TYR A 138 -9.23 13.89 -3.41
N ASP A 139 -9.43 15.21 -3.50
CA ASP A 139 -8.84 16.05 -4.53
C ASP A 139 -7.54 16.68 -4.01
N PRO A 140 -6.37 16.33 -4.56
CA PRO A 140 -5.10 16.87 -4.12
C PRO A 140 -4.94 18.37 -4.40
N SER A 141 -5.79 18.94 -5.25
CA SER A 141 -5.84 20.40 -5.49
C SER A 141 -6.63 21.15 -4.41
N ASN A 142 -7.45 20.45 -3.61
CA ASN A 142 -8.33 21.03 -2.59
C ASN A 142 -8.41 20.19 -1.32
N ILE A 143 -7.28 20.01 -0.66
CA ILE A 143 -7.12 19.14 0.52
C ILE A 143 -7.92 19.61 1.74
N ASN A 144 -8.22 20.91 1.85
CA ASN A 144 -8.92 21.48 3.02
C ASN A 144 -10.37 21.01 3.16
N THR A 145 -10.94 20.40 2.13
CA THR A 145 -12.31 19.88 2.14
C THR A 145 -12.39 18.40 2.52
N SER A 146 -11.25 17.75 2.75
CA SER A 146 -11.15 16.32 3.00
C SER A 146 -10.71 16.03 4.44
N ASP A 147 -11.22 14.93 5.00
CA ASP A 147 -10.75 14.40 6.27
C ASP A 147 -9.32 13.84 6.12
N VAL A 148 -8.48 14.05 7.12
CA VAL A 148 -7.08 13.57 7.12
C VAL A 148 -6.98 12.05 6.98
N SER A 149 -7.99 11.32 7.45
CA SER A 149 -8.03 9.85 7.38
C SER A 149 -8.05 9.27 5.96
N VAL A 150 -8.36 10.10 4.93
CA VAL A 150 -8.40 9.64 3.53
C VAL A 150 -7.11 9.90 2.76
N PHE A 151 -6.12 10.55 3.37
CA PHE A 151 -4.88 10.91 2.66
C PHE A 151 -3.92 9.73 2.52
N ASN A 152 -3.89 8.84 3.50
CA ASN A 152 -3.06 7.64 3.43
C ASN A 152 -3.54 6.68 2.33
N ASN A 153 -2.58 5.97 1.76
CA ASN A 153 -2.86 4.90 0.83
C ASN A 153 -3.09 3.59 1.62
N ASP A 154 -4.36 3.26 1.87
CA ASP A 154 -4.74 2.09 2.67
C ASP A 154 -4.25 0.76 2.08
N THR A 155 -3.96 0.70 0.77
CA THR A 155 -3.42 -0.51 0.15
C THR A 155 -2.07 -0.93 0.72
N ILE A 156 -1.33 0.00 1.30
CA ILE A 156 0.00 -0.24 1.88
C ILE A 156 0.13 0.17 3.34
N SER A 157 -0.77 1.01 3.85
CA SER A 157 -0.65 1.57 5.20
C SER A 157 -1.58 0.94 6.23
N HIS A 158 -2.50 0.07 5.81
CA HIS A 158 -3.54 -0.49 6.67
C HIS A 158 -3.45 -2.03 6.72
N PRO A 159 -2.71 -2.62 7.69
CA PRO A 159 -2.71 -4.06 7.92
C PRO A 159 -4.10 -4.55 8.33
N TYR A 160 -4.50 -5.70 7.82
CA TYR A 160 -5.78 -6.33 8.13
C TYR A 160 -5.65 -7.85 8.22
N GLU A 161 -6.62 -8.51 8.85
CA GLU A 161 -6.69 -9.96 8.88
C GLU A 161 -7.18 -10.48 7.53
N ALA A 162 -6.28 -11.06 6.74
CA ALA A 162 -6.57 -11.53 5.39
C ALA A 162 -7.55 -12.72 5.35
N GLY A 163 -7.78 -13.38 6.49
CA GLY A 163 -8.75 -14.47 6.60
C GLY A 163 -8.40 -15.64 5.70
N SER A 164 -9.39 -16.08 4.92
CA SER A 164 -9.26 -17.26 4.06
C SER A 164 -8.30 -17.13 2.88
N ASP A 165 -7.85 -15.93 2.53
CA ASP A 165 -6.87 -15.73 1.46
C ASP A 165 -5.54 -16.39 1.82
N VAL A 166 -5.21 -16.46 3.12
CA VAL A 166 -4.01 -17.14 3.65
C VAL A 166 -4.01 -18.67 3.39
N LYS A 167 -5.15 -19.27 3.11
CA LYS A 167 -5.25 -20.71 2.81
C LYS A 167 -4.49 -21.10 1.54
N THR A 168 -4.39 -20.20 0.58
CA THR A 168 -3.60 -20.43 -0.64
C THR A 168 -2.13 -20.63 -0.33
N PHE A 169 -1.57 -19.86 0.61
CA PHE A 169 -0.20 -20.01 1.07
C PHE A 169 0.00 -21.30 1.88
N THR A 170 -1.00 -21.69 2.68
CA THR A 170 -0.96 -22.97 3.42
C THR A 170 -0.93 -24.17 2.47
N VAL A 171 -1.81 -24.15 1.44
CA VAL A 171 -1.85 -25.22 0.41
C VAL A 171 -0.54 -25.24 -0.39
N ALA A 172 -0.03 -24.08 -0.82
CA ALA A 172 1.25 -23.99 -1.52
C ALA A 172 2.41 -24.57 -0.67
N THR A 173 2.43 -24.29 0.63
CA THR A 173 3.41 -24.87 1.55
C THR A 173 3.30 -26.39 1.58
N GLY A 174 2.08 -26.93 1.68
CA GLY A 174 1.86 -28.38 1.72
C GLY A 174 2.28 -29.08 0.43
N ILE A 175 2.04 -28.46 -0.73
CA ILE A 175 2.44 -28.98 -2.04
C ILE A 175 3.96 -28.95 -2.18
N ASP A 176 4.61 -27.84 -1.88
CA ASP A 176 6.07 -27.69 -2.00
C ASP A 176 6.85 -28.61 -1.06
N LYS A 177 6.27 -28.88 0.12
CA LYS A 177 6.80 -29.88 1.07
C LYS A 177 6.46 -31.32 0.68
N GLY A 178 5.70 -31.53 -0.37
CA GLY A 178 5.32 -32.88 -0.86
C GLY A 178 4.38 -33.63 0.09
N VAL A 179 3.74 -32.98 1.07
CA VAL A 179 2.85 -33.66 2.02
C VAL A 179 1.42 -33.77 1.48
N ILE A 180 1.07 -32.99 0.47
CA ILE A 180 -0.20 -33.05 -0.26
C ILE A 180 0.01 -32.83 -1.76
N SER A 181 -0.98 -33.28 -2.53
CA SER A 181 -1.28 -32.86 -3.91
C SER A 181 -2.71 -32.33 -3.99
N PRO A 182 -3.15 -31.69 -5.06
CA PRO A 182 -4.55 -31.33 -5.26
C PRO A 182 -5.52 -32.51 -5.14
N GLN A 183 -5.09 -33.72 -5.49
CA GLN A 183 -5.87 -34.95 -5.49
C GLN A 183 -5.76 -35.72 -4.16
N SER A 184 -4.86 -35.36 -3.26
CA SER A 184 -4.79 -35.96 -1.93
C SER A 184 -6.10 -35.79 -1.20
N THR A 185 -6.60 -36.86 -0.56
CA THR A 185 -7.87 -36.87 0.16
C THR A 185 -7.67 -36.80 1.67
N TYR A 186 -8.67 -36.26 2.36
CA TYR A 186 -8.80 -36.34 3.81
C TYR A 186 -10.28 -36.49 4.18
N ASN A 187 -10.56 -37.06 5.36
CA ASN A 187 -11.90 -37.18 5.85
C ASN A 187 -12.37 -35.86 6.49
N ASN A 188 -13.28 -35.16 5.83
CA ASN A 188 -13.87 -33.93 6.32
C ASN A 188 -15.11 -34.22 7.19
N THR A 189 -15.02 -33.94 8.47
CA THR A 189 -16.13 -34.11 9.44
C THR A 189 -16.83 -32.77 9.76
N GLY A 190 -16.48 -31.69 9.00
CA GLY A 190 -17.02 -30.36 9.24
C GLY A 190 -16.35 -29.60 10.38
N LYS A 191 -15.64 -30.31 11.26
CA LYS A 191 -14.87 -29.77 12.40
C LYS A 191 -13.66 -30.64 12.72
N ILE A 192 -12.62 -30.05 13.32
CA ILE A 192 -11.43 -30.77 13.78
C ILE A 192 -10.98 -30.19 15.12
N LYS A 193 -10.61 -31.05 16.04
CA LYS A 193 -10.06 -30.63 17.35
C LYS A 193 -8.55 -30.50 17.26
N VAL A 194 -8.03 -29.36 17.67
CA VAL A 194 -6.59 -29.10 17.82
C VAL A 194 -6.37 -28.69 19.27
N GLU A 195 -5.70 -29.54 20.03
CA GLU A 195 -5.54 -29.35 21.48
C GLU A 195 -6.92 -29.11 22.15
N ASP A 196 -7.12 -27.97 22.79
CA ASP A 196 -8.38 -27.62 23.47
C ASP A 196 -9.36 -26.87 22.58
N ILE A 197 -8.98 -26.51 21.33
CA ILE A 197 -9.78 -25.70 20.43
C ILE A 197 -10.44 -26.58 19.37
N THR A 198 -11.73 -26.37 19.12
CA THR A 198 -12.44 -26.99 18.00
C THR A 198 -12.55 -25.98 16.85
N ILE A 199 -11.92 -26.31 15.73
CA ILE A 199 -11.97 -25.51 14.51
C ILE A 199 -13.08 -26.05 13.61
N ASN A 200 -14.05 -25.19 13.27
CA ASN A 200 -15.19 -25.54 12.44
C ASN A 200 -15.02 -24.94 11.03
N ASN A 201 -15.59 -25.62 10.03
CA ASN A 201 -15.81 -25.01 8.74
C ASN A 201 -16.92 -23.96 8.83
N ALA A 202 -16.83 -22.87 8.06
CA ALA A 202 -17.86 -21.85 7.99
C ALA A 202 -19.12 -22.37 7.28
N SER A 203 -18.93 -23.19 6.24
CA SER A 203 -20.03 -23.85 5.53
C SER A 203 -20.54 -25.08 6.29
N LYS A 204 -21.84 -25.15 6.51
CA LYS A 204 -22.54 -26.31 7.10
C LYS A 204 -23.02 -27.30 6.05
N ASN A 205 -22.48 -27.29 4.85
CA ASN A 205 -22.89 -28.16 3.75
C ASN A 205 -22.50 -29.62 4.04
N SER A 206 -23.47 -30.44 4.41
CA SER A 206 -23.29 -31.87 4.75
C SER A 206 -22.79 -32.71 3.57
N PHE A 207 -23.01 -32.29 2.33
CA PHE A 207 -22.49 -32.98 1.14
C PHE A 207 -20.95 -32.90 1.02
N LEU A 208 -20.31 -32.06 1.79
CA LEU A 208 -18.85 -31.98 1.89
C LEU A 208 -18.25 -32.89 2.97
N ASN A 209 -19.08 -33.63 3.74
CA ASN A 209 -18.62 -34.57 4.73
C ASN A 209 -18.13 -35.86 4.06
N GLY A 210 -17.15 -36.51 4.68
CA GLY A 210 -16.50 -37.70 4.17
C GLY A 210 -15.19 -37.41 3.46
N ASP A 211 -14.74 -38.36 2.64
CA ASP A 211 -13.46 -38.24 1.94
C ASP A 211 -13.55 -37.27 0.76
N ILE A 212 -12.86 -36.16 0.86
CA ILE A 212 -12.80 -35.11 -0.15
C ILE A 212 -11.36 -34.74 -0.47
N THR A 213 -11.14 -34.17 -1.65
CA THR A 213 -9.81 -33.77 -2.10
C THR A 213 -9.36 -32.45 -1.46
N MET A 214 -8.05 -32.21 -1.39
CA MET A 214 -7.48 -30.91 -0.99
C MET A 214 -7.89 -29.78 -1.94
N GLN A 215 -8.06 -30.08 -3.24
CA GLN A 215 -8.64 -29.13 -4.19
C GLN A 215 -10.06 -28.71 -3.77
N THR A 216 -10.90 -29.67 -3.36
CA THR A 216 -12.24 -29.38 -2.86
C THR A 216 -12.17 -28.56 -1.57
N ALA A 217 -11.25 -28.89 -0.66
CA ALA A 217 -11.05 -28.14 0.58
C ALA A 217 -10.70 -26.67 0.32
N LEU A 218 -9.83 -26.39 -0.64
CA LEU A 218 -9.47 -25.03 -1.04
C LEU A 218 -10.64 -24.30 -1.72
N ASN A 219 -11.31 -24.94 -2.68
CA ASN A 219 -12.42 -24.36 -3.42
C ASN A 219 -13.59 -23.94 -2.52
N TRP A 220 -13.86 -24.73 -1.49
CA TRP A 220 -14.91 -24.46 -0.49
C TRP A 220 -14.39 -23.75 0.77
N SER A 221 -13.12 -23.35 0.75
CA SER A 221 -12.49 -22.62 1.87
C SER A 221 -12.65 -23.35 3.23
N LEU A 222 -12.45 -24.67 3.25
CA LEU A 222 -12.64 -25.48 4.45
C LEU A 222 -11.45 -25.32 5.41
N ASN A 223 -11.73 -24.94 6.65
CA ASN A 223 -10.72 -24.78 7.70
C ASN A 223 -10.08 -26.12 8.07
N THR A 224 -10.88 -27.19 8.08
CA THR A 224 -10.41 -28.56 8.40
C THR A 224 -9.31 -29.03 7.47
N GLY A 225 -9.37 -28.69 6.16
CA GLY A 225 -8.32 -29.01 5.21
C GLY A 225 -6.99 -28.34 5.56
N MET A 226 -7.03 -27.10 5.99
CA MET A 226 -5.81 -26.35 6.39
C MET A 226 -5.18 -26.92 7.64
N VAL A 227 -6.00 -27.31 8.64
CA VAL A 227 -5.53 -28.00 9.84
C VAL A 227 -4.90 -29.34 9.47
N THR A 228 -5.52 -30.10 8.57
CA THR A 228 -4.99 -31.38 8.08
C THR A 228 -3.62 -31.19 7.43
N ILE A 229 -3.44 -30.15 6.60
CA ILE A 229 -2.12 -29.82 6.02
C ILE A 229 -1.09 -29.55 7.13
N ALA A 230 -1.43 -28.76 8.13
CA ALA A 230 -0.53 -28.47 9.25
C ALA A 230 -0.18 -29.74 10.06
N GLN A 231 -1.12 -30.67 10.22
CA GLN A 231 -0.85 -31.98 10.85
C GLN A 231 0.08 -32.84 9.99
N LEU A 232 -0.13 -32.87 8.68
CA LEU A 232 0.73 -33.62 7.75
C LEU A 232 2.15 -33.05 7.67
N LEU A 233 2.33 -31.75 7.83
CA LEU A 233 3.65 -31.12 7.99
C LEU A 233 4.33 -31.53 9.31
N GLY A 234 3.57 -32.02 10.28
CA GLY A 234 4.05 -32.57 11.55
C GLY A 234 4.28 -34.07 11.47
N ASN A 235 3.48 -34.83 12.19
CA ASN A 235 3.54 -36.27 12.23
C ASN A 235 2.30 -36.99 11.68
N GLY A 236 1.43 -36.27 11.00
CA GLY A 236 0.17 -36.75 10.43
C GLY A 236 -1.03 -36.68 11.38
N SER A 237 -0.82 -36.51 12.69
CA SER A 237 -1.91 -36.45 13.69
C SER A 237 -1.91 -35.18 14.50
N TYR A 238 -0.73 -34.59 14.74
CA TYR A 238 -0.56 -33.39 15.55
C TYR A 238 0.20 -32.30 14.81
N ILE A 239 -0.10 -31.06 15.12
CA ILE A 239 0.67 -29.91 14.67
C ILE A 239 1.89 -29.77 15.57
N THR A 240 3.00 -30.38 15.14
CA THR A 240 4.26 -30.34 15.90
C THR A 240 4.90 -28.94 15.82
N ARG A 241 5.89 -28.68 16.70
CA ARG A 241 6.70 -27.47 16.60
C ARG A 241 7.36 -27.36 15.23
N GLY A 242 7.89 -28.43 14.66
CA GLY A 242 8.48 -28.43 13.31
C GLY A 242 7.49 -28.06 12.21
N ALA A 243 6.19 -28.43 12.34
CA ALA A 243 5.17 -27.98 11.42
C ALA A 243 4.93 -26.48 11.53
N ARG A 244 4.87 -25.91 12.74
CA ARG A 244 4.73 -24.47 12.98
C ARG A 244 5.94 -23.70 12.46
N ASP A 245 7.15 -24.18 12.72
CA ASP A 245 8.40 -23.60 12.21
C ASP A 245 8.41 -23.61 10.66
N THR A 246 7.93 -24.68 10.02
CA THR A 246 7.81 -24.79 8.57
C THR A 246 6.80 -23.77 8.01
N ILE A 247 5.61 -23.68 8.59
CA ILE A 247 4.58 -22.71 8.15
C ILE A 247 5.10 -21.28 8.32
N TYR A 248 5.74 -20.99 9.44
CA TYR A 248 6.35 -19.68 9.70
C TYR A 248 7.44 -19.35 8.68
N ASP A 249 8.35 -20.30 8.37
CA ASP A 249 9.39 -20.11 7.36
C ASP A 249 8.80 -19.75 5.99
N TYR A 250 7.76 -20.49 5.58
CA TYR A 250 7.08 -20.20 4.30
C TYR A 250 6.40 -18.85 4.33
N PHE A 251 5.62 -18.55 5.35
CA PHE A 251 4.86 -17.31 5.42
C PHE A 251 5.77 -16.09 5.53
N TYR A 252 6.71 -16.12 6.45
CA TYR A 252 7.56 -14.97 6.75
C TYR A 252 8.76 -14.84 5.81
N ASN A 253 9.52 -15.94 5.58
CA ASN A 253 10.77 -15.87 4.83
C ASN A 253 10.56 -16.03 3.32
N ARG A 254 9.68 -16.93 2.87
CA ARG A 254 9.51 -17.24 1.44
C ARG A 254 8.44 -16.37 0.79
N PHE A 255 7.25 -16.29 1.36
CA PHE A 255 6.18 -15.42 0.85
C PHE A 255 6.31 -13.97 1.32
N ARG A 256 7.20 -13.69 2.26
CA ARG A 256 7.50 -12.36 2.77
C ARG A 256 6.29 -11.67 3.44
N LEU A 257 5.30 -12.44 3.89
CA LEU A 257 4.15 -11.90 4.61
C LEU A 257 4.61 -11.22 5.91
N GLY A 258 4.05 -10.08 6.21
CA GLY A 258 4.40 -9.29 7.40
C GLY A 258 5.63 -8.39 7.25
N GLN A 259 6.33 -8.45 6.12
CA GLN A 259 7.51 -7.62 5.85
C GLN A 259 7.14 -6.43 4.95
N LEU A 260 7.94 -5.36 5.05
CA LEU A 260 7.83 -4.25 4.11
C LEU A 260 8.26 -4.71 2.72
N THR A 261 7.53 -4.26 1.69
CA THR A 261 7.85 -4.58 0.29
C THR A 261 8.95 -3.70 -0.25
N GLY A 262 9.17 -2.53 0.37
CA GLY A 262 10.06 -1.49 -0.12
C GLY A 262 9.46 -0.70 -1.28
N ILE A 263 8.13 -0.66 -1.39
CA ILE A 263 7.46 0.19 -2.37
C ILE A 263 7.85 1.65 -2.15
N GLU A 264 8.09 2.38 -3.25
CA GLU A 264 8.59 3.76 -3.22
C GLU A 264 7.51 4.79 -2.87
N LEU A 265 6.67 4.44 -1.90
CA LEU A 265 5.60 5.28 -1.35
C LEU A 265 5.80 5.49 0.16
N ALA A 266 5.31 6.61 0.66
CA ALA A 266 5.36 6.89 2.09
C ALA A 266 4.33 6.05 2.88
N ASN A 267 4.65 5.81 4.15
CA ASN A 267 3.75 5.21 5.14
C ASN A 267 3.39 3.73 4.86
N GLU A 268 4.27 2.96 4.21
CA GLU A 268 4.09 1.51 4.15
C GLU A 268 4.14 0.92 5.56
N ALA A 269 3.16 0.08 5.91
CA ALA A 269 3.08 -0.63 7.18
C ALA A 269 3.35 -2.12 6.98
N GLY A 270 4.23 -2.68 7.80
CA GLY A 270 4.41 -4.12 7.87
C GLY A 270 3.22 -4.81 8.54
N GLY A 271 2.91 -6.03 8.11
CA GLY A 271 1.97 -6.90 8.81
C GLY A 271 2.63 -7.65 9.96
N THR A 272 1.88 -8.58 10.57
CA THR A 272 2.40 -9.42 11.64
C THR A 272 2.19 -10.89 11.31
N VAL A 273 3.27 -11.67 11.33
CA VAL A 273 3.24 -13.14 11.32
C VAL A 273 3.84 -13.60 12.64
N ILE A 274 3.01 -14.20 13.50
CA ILE A 274 3.42 -14.62 14.84
C ILE A 274 4.41 -15.80 14.71
N SER A 275 5.60 -15.64 15.30
CA SER A 275 6.60 -16.70 15.29
C SER A 275 6.24 -17.83 16.25
N PRO A 276 6.71 -19.07 16.02
CA PRO A 276 6.49 -20.21 16.92
C PRO A 276 7.08 -20.03 18.33
N ALA A 277 7.98 -19.06 18.51
CA ALA A 277 8.52 -18.73 19.83
C ALA A 277 7.62 -17.78 20.63
N GLN A 278 6.68 -17.12 19.97
CA GLN A 278 5.70 -16.19 20.56
C GLN A 278 4.34 -16.86 20.82
N GLN A 279 4.17 -18.09 20.40
CA GLN A 279 3.03 -18.96 20.64
C GLN A 279 3.29 -19.85 21.83
#